data_1fb6d0fcfb63d454b5fb15bf639564d9
#
_entry.id   1fb6d0fcfb63d454b5fb15bf639564d9
#
_cell.length_a   1.000
_cell.length_b   1.000
_cell.length_c   1.000
_cell.angle_alpha   90.00
_cell.angle_beta   90.00
_cell.angle_gamma   90.00
#
_symmetry.space_group_name_H-M   'P 1'
#
loop_
_entity.id
_entity.type
_entity.pdbx_description
1 polymer ?
#
loop_
_entity_poly.entity_id
_entity_poly.type
_entity_poly.pdbx_seq_one_letter_code
_entity_poly.pdbx_strand_id
1 'polypeptide(L)'
;MEEFTALIAWAAQALAAWSQANPILAEGVSFACRLLAPMLTLLILVRTIRSLLTVPAQPEVWAVLGLPNGVKVPLTRWENIMGRSPSADVVVNYPSVSRQHAAIIRRGDDADWTVYDLGSKMGTSVNGQPVE
;
A
#
# COMPACT_ATOMS: atom_id res chain seq x y z
N MET A 1 -21.21 -16.02 -26.42
CA MET A 1 -21.60 -16.83 -25.24
C MET A 1 -21.92 -18.28 -25.62
N GLU A 2 -22.57 -18.53 -26.75
CA GLU A 2 -22.94 -19.88 -27.20
C GLU A 2 -21.72 -20.79 -27.49
N GLU A 3 -20.66 -20.26 -28.07
CA GLU A 3 -19.42 -21.03 -28.32
C GLU A 3 -18.76 -21.50 -27.04
N PHE A 4 -18.77 -20.69 -26.00
CA PHE A 4 -18.18 -21.04 -24.71
C PHE A 4 -18.98 -22.14 -23.99
N THR A 5 -20.31 -22.08 -24.07
CA THR A 5 -21.18 -23.13 -23.50
C THR A 5 -21.06 -24.44 -24.26
N ALA A 6 -20.91 -24.38 -25.59
CA ALA A 6 -20.69 -25.57 -26.43
C ALA A 6 -19.33 -26.23 -26.12
N LEU A 7 -18.27 -25.46 -25.90
CA LEU A 7 -16.96 -25.96 -25.53
C LEU A 7 -16.98 -26.67 -24.15
N ILE A 8 -17.68 -26.09 -23.18
CA ILE A 8 -17.85 -26.71 -21.86
C ILE A 8 -18.63 -28.03 -21.95
N ALA A 9 -19.71 -28.03 -22.71
CA ALA A 9 -20.52 -29.22 -22.90
C ALA A 9 -19.72 -30.37 -23.57
N TRP A 10 -18.95 -30.05 -24.62
CA TRP A 10 -18.06 -31.00 -25.27
C TRP A 10 -17.01 -31.56 -24.30
N ALA A 11 -16.35 -30.69 -23.52
CA ALA A 11 -15.35 -31.10 -22.55
C ALA A 11 -15.93 -32.00 -21.45
N ALA A 12 -17.15 -31.68 -20.97
CA ALA A 12 -17.84 -32.49 -19.98
C ALA A 12 -18.20 -33.88 -20.52
N GLN A 13 -18.68 -33.99 -21.80
CA GLN A 13 -18.97 -35.26 -22.45
C GLN A 13 -17.71 -36.09 -22.67
N ALA A 14 -16.61 -35.47 -23.11
CA ALA A 14 -15.33 -36.16 -23.31
C ALA A 14 -14.80 -36.72 -21.99
N LEU A 15 -14.90 -35.94 -20.89
CA LEU A 15 -14.50 -36.39 -19.56
C LEU A 15 -15.35 -37.53 -19.04
N ALA A 16 -16.66 -37.48 -19.26
CA ALA A 16 -17.57 -38.55 -18.89
C ALA A 16 -17.27 -39.84 -19.63
N ALA A 17 -17.05 -39.78 -20.94
CA ALA A 17 -16.68 -40.93 -21.76
C ALA A 17 -15.35 -41.54 -21.30
N TRP A 18 -14.34 -40.72 -21.01
CA TRP A 18 -13.05 -41.14 -20.50
C TRP A 18 -13.18 -41.83 -19.12
N SER A 19 -13.99 -41.29 -18.22
CA SER A 19 -14.19 -41.85 -16.87
C SER A 19 -14.89 -43.23 -16.93
N GLN A 20 -15.81 -43.43 -17.86
CA GLN A 20 -16.47 -44.73 -18.09
C GLN A 20 -15.51 -45.77 -18.67
N ALA A 21 -14.60 -45.33 -19.55
CA ALA A 21 -13.60 -46.23 -20.15
C ALA A 21 -12.48 -46.65 -19.17
N ASN A 22 -12.22 -45.79 -18.14
CA ASN A 22 -11.11 -45.97 -17.19
C ASN A 22 -11.58 -45.78 -15.72
N PRO A 23 -12.45 -46.63 -15.18
CA PRO A 23 -13.07 -46.43 -13.88
C PRO A 23 -12.07 -46.35 -12.73
N ILE A 24 -11.06 -47.20 -12.69
CA ILE A 24 -10.04 -47.23 -11.63
C ILE A 24 -9.20 -45.93 -11.64
N LEU A 25 -8.83 -45.46 -12.83
CA LEU A 25 -8.07 -44.23 -12.96
C LEU A 25 -8.94 -43.00 -12.60
N ALA A 26 -10.20 -43.02 -13.00
CA ALA A 26 -11.14 -41.96 -12.69
C ALA A 26 -11.40 -41.83 -11.18
N GLU A 27 -11.52 -42.96 -10.47
CA GLU A 27 -11.62 -42.93 -8.99
C GLU A 27 -10.35 -42.43 -8.34
N GLY A 28 -9.18 -42.86 -8.81
CA GLY A 28 -7.89 -42.36 -8.31
C GLY A 28 -7.71 -40.85 -8.52
N VAL A 29 -8.04 -40.36 -9.70
CA VAL A 29 -8.00 -38.89 -10.00
C VAL A 29 -8.99 -38.10 -9.14
N SER A 30 -10.22 -38.58 -8.99
CA SER A 30 -11.23 -37.94 -8.18
C SER A 30 -10.84 -37.91 -6.70
N PHE A 31 -10.24 -38.97 -6.18
CA PHE A 31 -9.72 -39.01 -4.82
C PHE A 31 -8.55 -38.02 -4.64
N ALA A 32 -7.60 -38.02 -5.58
CA ALA A 32 -6.50 -37.04 -5.56
C ALA A 32 -7.00 -35.57 -5.59
N CYS A 33 -7.96 -35.26 -6.45
CA CYS A 33 -8.56 -33.94 -6.52
C CYS A 33 -9.27 -33.53 -5.22
N ARG A 34 -9.96 -34.46 -4.56
CA ARG A 34 -10.62 -34.22 -3.26
C ARG A 34 -9.64 -33.87 -2.16
N LEU A 35 -8.41 -34.36 -2.21
CA LEU A 35 -7.37 -34.06 -1.25
C LEU A 35 -6.55 -32.81 -1.64
N LEU A 36 -6.16 -32.72 -2.92
CA LEU A 36 -5.29 -31.65 -3.41
C LEU A 36 -6.00 -30.29 -3.48
N ALA A 37 -7.27 -30.28 -3.90
CA ALA A 37 -8.01 -29.03 -4.03
C ALA A 37 -8.13 -28.24 -2.70
N PRO A 38 -8.60 -28.83 -1.58
CA PRO A 38 -8.66 -28.13 -0.31
C PRO A 38 -7.28 -27.79 0.24
N MET A 39 -6.27 -28.62 0.01
CA MET A 39 -4.90 -28.33 0.42
C MET A 39 -4.33 -27.12 -0.32
N LEU A 40 -4.57 -27.03 -1.64
CA LEU A 40 -4.14 -25.90 -2.45
C LEU A 40 -4.86 -24.60 -2.07
N THR A 41 -6.19 -24.68 -1.85
CA THR A 41 -6.97 -23.52 -1.40
C THR A 41 -6.49 -23.02 -0.03
N LEU A 42 -6.21 -23.91 0.90
CA LEU A 42 -5.66 -23.57 2.20
C LEU A 42 -4.28 -22.89 2.07
N LEU A 43 -3.42 -23.43 1.23
CA LEU A 43 -2.10 -22.88 0.97
C LEU A 43 -2.17 -21.47 0.37
N ILE A 44 -3.05 -21.26 -0.60
CA ILE A 44 -3.30 -19.94 -1.20
C ILE A 44 -3.82 -18.98 -0.14
N LEU A 45 -4.80 -19.41 0.67
CA LEU A 45 -5.38 -18.58 1.73
C LEU A 45 -4.31 -18.16 2.76
N VAL A 46 -3.52 -19.11 3.26
CA VAL A 46 -2.43 -18.84 4.20
C VAL A 46 -1.39 -17.88 3.60
N ARG A 47 -1.04 -18.09 2.32
CA ARG A 47 -0.09 -17.23 1.63
C ARG A 47 -0.64 -15.81 1.45
N THR A 48 -1.92 -15.67 1.13
CA THR A 48 -2.58 -14.36 0.98
C THR A 48 -2.66 -13.64 2.33
N ILE A 49 -3.07 -14.33 3.40
CA ILE A 49 -3.11 -13.75 4.74
C ILE A 49 -1.71 -13.33 5.19
N ARG A 50 -0.70 -14.17 5.00
CA ARG A 50 0.69 -13.80 5.30
C ARG A 50 1.16 -12.60 4.51
N SER A 51 0.84 -12.51 3.22
CA SER A 51 1.18 -11.36 2.39
C SER A 51 0.54 -10.07 2.91
N LEU A 52 -0.70 -10.10 3.36
CA LEU A 52 -1.40 -8.95 3.94
C LEU A 52 -0.80 -8.54 5.30
N LEU A 53 -0.40 -9.52 6.12
CA LEU A 53 0.18 -9.25 7.44
C LEU A 53 1.67 -8.86 7.38
N THR A 54 2.39 -9.23 6.32
CA THR A 54 3.82 -8.97 6.15
C THR A 54 4.11 -7.81 5.19
N VAL A 55 3.10 -7.01 4.80
CA VAL A 55 3.38 -5.75 4.11
C VAL A 55 4.20 -4.90 5.07
N PRO A 56 5.50 -4.71 4.83
CA PRO A 56 6.29 -3.82 5.65
C PRO A 56 5.73 -2.42 5.41
N ALA A 57 5.03 -1.90 6.41
CA ALA A 57 4.57 -0.52 6.41
C ALA A 57 5.76 0.43 6.67
N GLN A 58 6.82 0.28 5.87
CA GLN A 58 7.84 1.31 5.80
C GLN A 58 7.30 2.37 4.83
N PRO A 59 6.90 3.53 5.35
CA PRO A 59 6.46 4.61 4.49
C PRO A 59 7.61 4.96 3.54
N GLU A 60 7.32 5.08 2.27
CA GLU A 60 8.29 5.54 1.29
C GLU A 60 8.80 6.93 1.71
N VAL A 61 10.10 7.08 1.87
CA VAL A 61 10.73 8.34 2.23
C VAL A 61 10.95 9.15 0.96
N TRP A 62 10.15 10.17 0.75
CA TRP A 62 10.22 10.99 -0.46
C TRP A 62 11.22 12.13 -0.35
N ALA A 63 11.44 12.65 0.85
CA ALA A 63 12.46 13.65 1.14
C ALA A 63 12.89 13.58 2.60
N VAL A 64 14.02 14.20 2.90
CA VAL A 64 14.53 14.32 4.26
C VAL A 64 14.74 15.79 4.61
N LEU A 65 14.04 16.25 5.64
CA LEU A 65 14.19 17.61 6.17
C LEU A 65 15.27 17.64 7.25
N GLY A 66 16.31 18.43 7.04
CA GLY A 66 17.35 18.69 8.04
C GLY A 66 16.94 19.82 8.99
N LEU A 67 16.89 19.54 10.29
CA LEU A 67 16.64 20.55 11.31
C LEU A 67 17.95 21.21 11.78
N PRO A 68 17.92 22.45 12.32
CA PRO A 68 19.12 23.16 12.78
C PRO A 68 19.90 22.42 13.88
N ASN A 69 19.25 21.55 14.64
CA ASN A 69 19.87 20.69 15.66
C ASN A 69 20.56 19.45 15.09
N GLY A 70 20.67 19.32 13.76
CA GLY A 70 21.27 18.17 13.07
C GLY A 70 20.34 16.95 12.94
N VAL A 71 19.13 17.00 13.50
CA VAL A 71 18.14 15.92 13.35
C VAL A 71 17.61 15.91 11.91
N LYS A 72 17.52 14.73 11.33
CA LYS A 72 16.95 14.48 10.00
C LYS A 72 15.57 13.85 10.16
N VAL A 73 14.53 14.50 9.63
CA VAL A 73 13.15 14.02 9.69
C VAL A 73 12.72 13.56 8.30
N PRO A 74 12.34 12.29 8.11
CA PRO A 74 11.85 11.81 6.83
C PRO A 74 10.45 12.34 6.55
N LEU A 75 10.22 12.84 5.34
CA LEU A 75 8.91 13.23 4.83
C LEU A 75 8.34 12.05 4.07
N THR A 76 7.27 11.46 4.61
CA THR A 76 6.69 10.20 4.12
C THR A 76 5.25 10.34 3.64
N ARG A 77 4.71 11.56 3.70
CA ARG A 77 3.33 11.89 3.33
C ARG A 77 3.31 12.99 2.29
N TRP A 78 2.21 13.08 1.54
CA TRP A 78 1.94 14.18 0.63
C TRP A 78 1.91 15.54 1.34
N GLU A 79 1.41 15.54 2.55
CA GLU A 79 1.33 16.70 3.43
C GLU A 79 1.98 16.34 4.76
N ASN A 80 2.92 17.16 5.20
CA ASN A 80 3.61 17.04 6.48
C ASN A 80 3.47 18.36 7.24
N ILE A 81 2.82 18.30 8.39
CA ILE A 81 2.64 19.47 9.25
C ILE A 81 3.89 19.66 10.11
N MET A 82 4.46 20.87 10.06
CA MET A 82 5.57 21.27 10.88
C MET A 82 5.08 22.19 12.01
N GLY A 83 5.53 21.96 13.23
CA GLY A 83 5.15 22.79 14.34
C GLY A 83 5.73 22.36 15.68
N ARG A 84 5.41 23.10 16.73
CA ARG A 84 5.87 22.81 18.10
C ARG A 84 5.03 21.71 18.78
N SER A 85 3.86 21.37 18.24
CA SER A 85 3.04 20.31 18.81
C SER A 85 3.73 18.95 18.73
N PRO A 86 3.68 18.10 19.77
CA PRO A 86 4.11 16.72 19.67
C PRO A 86 3.32 15.88 18.64
N SER A 87 2.15 16.36 18.23
CA SER A 87 1.30 15.73 17.20
C SER A 87 1.63 16.18 15.78
N ALA A 88 2.60 17.10 15.58
CA ALA A 88 3.07 17.49 14.26
C ALA A 88 3.94 16.39 13.64
N ASP A 89 3.90 16.24 12.32
CA ASP A 89 4.73 15.25 11.60
C ASP A 89 6.22 15.63 11.72
N VAL A 90 6.51 16.93 11.69
CA VAL A 90 7.85 17.51 11.94
C VAL A 90 7.80 18.35 13.19
N VAL A 91 8.31 17.81 14.30
CA VAL A 91 8.32 18.54 15.58
C VAL A 91 9.51 19.48 15.65
N VAL A 92 9.22 20.80 15.74
CA VAL A 92 10.21 21.87 15.88
C VAL A 92 9.98 22.57 17.21
N ASN A 93 10.66 22.14 18.26
CA ASN A 93 10.46 22.62 19.62
C ASN A 93 11.20 23.93 19.91
N TYR A 94 10.73 25.05 19.31
CA TYR A 94 11.20 26.40 19.61
C TYR A 94 10.04 27.30 20.06
N PRO A 95 10.25 28.25 20.99
CA PRO A 95 9.19 29.12 21.48
C PRO A 95 8.55 30.02 20.41
N SER A 96 9.30 30.38 19.36
CA SER A 96 8.81 31.15 18.21
C SER A 96 7.96 30.35 17.23
N VAL A 97 7.97 29.04 17.32
CA VAL A 97 7.21 28.15 16.42
C VAL A 97 5.82 27.90 16.99
N SER A 98 4.78 28.12 16.19
CA SER A 98 3.39 27.82 16.54
C SER A 98 3.17 26.31 16.66
N ARG A 99 2.08 25.90 17.34
CA ARG A 99 1.75 24.47 17.50
C ARG A 99 1.59 23.74 16.17
N GLN A 100 0.88 24.35 15.23
CA GLN A 100 0.86 24.08 13.80
C GLN A 100 1.38 25.35 13.15
N HIS A 101 2.54 25.29 12.51
CA HIS A 101 3.21 26.49 12.00
C HIS A 101 3.15 26.56 10.49
N ALA A 102 3.57 25.51 9.82
CA ALA A 102 3.60 25.41 8.38
C ALA A 102 3.26 24.01 7.91
N ALA A 103 2.80 23.90 6.67
CA ALA A 103 2.64 22.63 5.97
C ALA A 103 3.64 22.52 4.82
N ILE A 104 4.27 21.37 4.68
CA ILE A 104 5.14 21.02 3.57
C ILE A 104 4.38 20.02 2.71
N ILE A 105 3.99 20.43 1.51
CA ILE A 105 3.12 19.68 0.61
C ILE A 105 3.89 19.32 -0.65
N ARG A 106 3.82 18.04 -1.05
CA ARG A 106 4.30 17.58 -2.35
C ARG A 106 3.17 17.67 -3.36
N ARG A 107 3.38 18.42 -4.46
CA ARG A 107 2.39 18.52 -5.55
C ARG A 107 2.82 17.69 -6.75
N GLY A 108 1.91 16.84 -7.20
CA GLY A 108 2.05 16.08 -8.44
C GLY A 108 3.20 15.06 -8.47
N ASP A 109 3.40 14.46 -9.63
CA ASP A 109 4.44 13.47 -9.88
C ASP A 109 5.84 14.12 -10.07
N ASP A 110 5.90 15.43 -10.34
CA ASP A 110 7.14 16.19 -10.61
C ASP A 110 7.98 16.48 -9.36
N ALA A 111 7.60 15.92 -8.22
CA ALA A 111 8.32 16.04 -6.95
C ALA A 111 8.51 17.48 -6.43
N ASP A 112 7.69 18.42 -6.85
CA ASP A 112 7.72 19.79 -6.36
C ASP A 112 7.20 19.89 -4.93
N TRP A 113 8.00 20.50 -4.07
CA TRP A 113 7.65 20.75 -2.68
C TRP A 113 7.24 22.21 -2.49
N THR A 114 6.09 22.41 -1.89
CA THR A 114 5.56 23.75 -1.57
C THR A 114 5.39 23.89 -0.06
N VAL A 115 5.74 25.03 0.49
CA VAL A 115 5.56 25.37 1.90
C VAL A 115 4.42 26.36 2.02
N TYR A 116 3.50 26.14 2.95
CA TYR A 116 2.39 27.03 3.30
C TYR A 116 2.46 27.41 4.76
N ASP A 117 2.20 28.66 5.07
CA ASP A 117 2.00 29.11 6.45
C ASP A 117 0.59 28.72 6.92
N LEU A 118 0.48 28.15 8.11
CA LEU A 118 -0.80 27.74 8.70
C LEU A 118 -1.36 28.78 9.68
N GLY A 119 -1.18 30.05 9.37
CA GLY A 119 -1.56 31.15 10.27
C GLY A 119 -0.64 31.21 11.49
N SER A 120 0.65 31.04 11.27
CA SER A 120 1.62 31.06 12.34
C SER A 120 1.74 32.46 12.97
N LYS A 121 2.13 32.55 14.26
CA LYS A 121 2.23 33.79 14.98
C LYS A 121 3.31 34.73 14.43
N MET A 122 4.41 34.18 13.94
CA MET A 122 5.58 34.92 13.47
C MET A 122 5.74 34.91 11.95
N GLY A 123 4.86 34.24 11.23
CA GLY A 123 4.96 34.01 9.79
C GLY A 123 6.03 32.99 9.43
N THR A 124 5.96 32.51 8.19
CA THR A 124 6.92 31.58 7.59
C THR A 124 7.61 32.27 6.41
N SER A 125 8.91 32.04 6.25
CA SER A 125 9.65 32.49 5.07
C SER A 125 10.53 31.40 4.51
N VAL A 126 10.64 31.38 3.19
CA VAL A 126 11.52 30.45 2.45
C VAL A 126 12.53 31.28 1.65
N ASN A 127 13.81 31.07 1.90
CA ASN A 127 14.89 31.86 1.27
C ASN A 127 14.74 33.38 1.44
N GLY A 128 14.17 33.80 2.59
CA GLY A 128 13.95 35.24 2.91
C GLY A 128 12.67 35.81 2.31
N GLN A 129 11.89 35.05 1.55
CA GLN A 129 10.60 35.51 1.04
C GLN A 129 9.46 34.93 1.91
N PRO A 130 8.49 35.77 2.34
CA PRO A 130 7.34 35.29 3.10
C PRO A 130 6.48 34.37 2.23
N VAL A 131 5.89 33.33 2.85
CA VAL A 131 4.94 32.44 2.24
C VAL A 131 3.59 32.56 2.93
N GLU A 132 2.53 32.41 2.17
CA GLU A 132 1.13 32.42 2.64
C GLU A 132 0.55 31.01 2.76
#